data_5fec771655f2252186d1e61572a57246
#
_entry.id   5fec771655f2252186d1e61572a57246
#
_cell.length_a   1.000
_cell.length_b   1.000
_cell.length_c   1.000
_cell.angle_alpha   90.00
_cell.angle_beta   90.00
_cell.angle_gamma   90.00
#
_symmetry.space_group_name_H-M   'P 1'
#
loop_
_entity.id
_entity.type
_entity.pdbx_description
1 polymer ?
#
loop_
_entity_poly.entity_id
_entity_poly.type
_entity_poly.pdbx_seq_one_letter_code
_entity_poly.pdbx_strand_id
1 'polypeptide(L)'
;MADRKISQLTELLAPDLADEFVVVDASVGVSSEKNKKLKFGTLFKSAPNGAVTSPTIGFLSDANVDGFFKPAIGEVAVATNGSSPAKFTTAGLQLGTGTLAAQLHLFSTDTTDQVVIENTDDGLDTAPDVVLYRNSPSPAVNDNLGNLEFRGRNDNSESFAYAQILAQITDTADGSEDGILQLMSASAGTTAARITLKSDKVGISESNPQHPLHITESVSSTGLFVESVEATAVSAADITLYHHRGSAVSGQDADVISSLIFQGNNDASTPEQIVFGSIATSIVDASDTTEDGKIDLKVQAAGTLTSMAAITAANVTLGSRPILPTHTPASATAAGTAGEIAWDAAYIYVCTATNTWKRVAISTWS
;
A
#
# COMPACT_ATOMS: atom_id res chain seq x y z
N MET A 1 50.76 -19.34 -62.62
CA MET A 1 49.79 -20.01 -61.72
C MET A 1 48.51 -20.22 -62.53
N ALA A 2 48.04 -21.43 -62.62
CA ALA A 2 46.75 -21.67 -63.29
C ALA A 2 45.63 -20.96 -62.61
N ASP A 3 44.82 -20.20 -63.33
CA ASP A 3 43.63 -19.53 -62.83
C ASP A 3 42.62 -20.58 -62.29
N ARG A 4 42.47 -20.67 -61.01
CA ARG A 4 41.42 -21.49 -60.36
C ARG A 4 40.09 -20.78 -60.44
N LYS A 5 39.04 -21.47 -60.81
CA LYS A 5 37.66 -20.98 -60.71
C LYS A 5 37.30 -20.85 -59.25
N ILE A 6 36.43 -19.89 -58.86
CA ILE A 6 35.96 -19.67 -57.47
C ILE A 6 35.44 -20.96 -56.86
N SER A 7 34.77 -21.82 -57.67
CA SER A 7 34.28 -23.14 -57.24
C SER A 7 35.38 -24.19 -56.92
N GLN A 8 36.66 -23.88 -57.19
CA GLN A 8 37.82 -24.74 -56.91
C GLN A 8 38.65 -24.25 -55.71
N LEU A 9 38.20 -23.21 -55.00
CA LEU A 9 38.82 -22.71 -53.78
C LEU A 9 38.41 -23.57 -52.61
N THR A 10 39.38 -23.78 -51.74
CA THR A 10 39.08 -24.46 -50.44
C THR A 10 38.24 -23.51 -49.55
N GLU A 11 37.27 -24.06 -48.87
CA GLU A 11 36.46 -23.29 -47.93
C GLU A 11 37.35 -22.69 -46.81
N LEU A 12 37.16 -21.42 -46.50
CA LEU A 12 37.84 -20.72 -45.43
C LEU A 12 37.04 -20.94 -44.12
N LEU A 13 37.50 -21.84 -43.27
CA LEU A 13 36.81 -22.25 -42.02
C LEU A 13 36.97 -21.27 -40.87
N ALA A 14 37.99 -20.41 -40.89
CA ALA A 14 38.27 -19.41 -39.85
C ALA A 14 38.75 -18.11 -40.49
N PRO A 15 37.84 -17.22 -40.96
CA PRO A 15 38.22 -15.95 -41.55
C PRO A 15 38.84 -15.00 -40.52
N ASP A 16 39.92 -14.29 -40.94
CA ASP A 16 40.55 -13.20 -40.20
C ASP A 16 40.03 -11.84 -40.68
N LEU A 17 40.14 -10.80 -39.85
CA LEU A 17 39.75 -9.42 -40.21
C LEU A 17 40.55 -8.87 -41.39
N ALA A 18 41.74 -9.42 -41.67
CA ALA A 18 42.59 -9.08 -42.79
C ALA A 18 42.27 -9.86 -44.08
N ASP A 19 41.45 -10.92 -43.98
CA ASP A 19 41.07 -11.71 -45.14
C ASP A 19 40.29 -10.87 -46.15
N GLU A 20 40.51 -11.15 -47.42
CA GLU A 20 39.96 -10.38 -48.54
C GLU A 20 39.01 -11.24 -49.36
N PHE A 21 37.82 -10.73 -49.61
CA PHE A 21 36.88 -11.31 -50.58
C PHE A 21 37.06 -10.69 -51.95
N VAL A 22 37.01 -11.51 -52.97
CA VAL A 22 36.94 -11.03 -54.33
C VAL A 22 35.48 -10.78 -54.69
N VAL A 23 35.13 -9.53 -54.95
CA VAL A 23 33.80 -9.13 -55.39
C VAL A 23 33.83 -8.66 -56.84
N VAL A 24 32.79 -8.93 -57.60
CA VAL A 24 32.62 -8.45 -58.95
C VAL A 24 31.83 -7.13 -58.88
N ASP A 25 32.49 -6.04 -59.27
CA ASP A 25 31.84 -4.75 -59.40
C ASP A 25 31.12 -4.67 -60.79
N ALA A 26 29.82 -4.89 -60.74
CA ALA A 26 28.99 -4.89 -61.96
C ALA A 26 28.79 -3.49 -62.57
N SER A 27 29.12 -2.42 -61.83
CA SER A 27 29.02 -1.04 -62.31
C SER A 27 30.15 -0.64 -63.26
N VAL A 28 31.25 -1.37 -63.23
CA VAL A 28 32.42 -1.08 -64.07
C VAL A 28 32.28 -1.76 -65.44
N GLY A 29 32.43 -0.99 -66.55
CA GLY A 29 32.20 -1.44 -67.90
C GLY A 29 33.30 -2.36 -68.44
N VAL A 30 34.53 -2.36 -67.94
CA VAL A 30 35.66 -3.12 -68.40
C VAL A 30 35.99 -4.32 -67.51
N SER A 31 36.21 -5.48 -68.13
CA SER A 31 36.39 -6.76 -67.46
C SER A 31 37.60 -6.84 -66.53
N SER A 32 38.67 -6.09 -66.80
CA SER A 32 39.90 -6.09 -66.00
C SER A 32 39.77 -5.35 -64.66
N GLU A 33 38.74 -4.52 -64.49
CA GLU A 33 38.50 -3.72 -63.28
C GLU A 33 37.31 -4.20 -62.44
N LYS A 34 36.57 -5.22 -62.91
CA LYS A 34 35.38 -5.74 -62.22
C LYS A 34 35.69 -6.47 -60.92
N ASN A 35 36.89 -7.07 -60.84
CA ASN A 35 37.27 -7.80 -59.64
C ASN A 35 37.87 -6.84 -58.59
N LYS A 36 37.22 -6.64 -57.53
CA LYS A 36 37.64 -5.82 -56.37
C LYS A 36 37.89 -6.69 -55.17
N LYS A 37 38.79 -6.24 -54.29
CA LYS A 37 39.01 -6.85 -52.98
C LYS A 37 38.21 -6.11 -51.96
N LEU A 38 37.46 -6.84 -51.14
CA LEU A 38 36.75 -6.32 -49.98
C LEU A 38 37.30 -7.00 -48.72
N LYS A 39 37.83 -6.22 -47.78
CA LYS A 39 38.29 -6.76 -46.52
C LYS A 39 37.08 -7.14 -45.68
N PHE A 40 37.13 -8.26 -44.96
CA PHE A 40 36.07 -8.72 -44.08
C PHE A 40 35.67 -7.63 -43.08
N GLY A 41 36.65 -6.93 -42.49
CA GLY A 41 36.38 -5.83 -41.54
C GLY A 41 35.70 -4.59 -42.14
N THR A 42 35.61 -4.47 -43.50
CA THR A 42 34.90 -3.37 -44.18
C THR A 42 33.53 -3.77 -44.71
N LEU A 43 33.23 -5.08 -44.74
CA LEU A 43 32.00 -5.61 -45.33
C LEU A 43 30.73 -4.96 -44.73
N PHE A 44 30.72 -4.73 -43.43
CA PHE A 44 29.57 -4.12 -42.72
C PHE A 44 29.72 -2.60 -42.55
N LYS A 45 30.94 -2.01 -42.69
CA LYS A 45 31.13 -0.55 -42.60
C LYS A 45 30.51 0.22 -43.75
N SER A 46 30.49 -0.36 -44.91
CA SER A 46 29.96 0.23 -46.15
C SER A 46 28.57 -0.27 -46.52
N ALA A 47 27.96 -1.10 -45.68
CA ALA A 47 26.60 -1.55 -45.89
C ALA A 47 25.63 -0.35 -45.81
N PRO A 48 24.70 -0.20 -46.77
CA PRO A 48 23.72 0.87 -46.74
C PRO A 48 22.79 0.70 -45.55
N ASN A 49 22.16 1.78 -45.12
CA ASN A 49 21.05 1.69 -44.13
C ASN A 49 19.94 0.84 -44.76
N GLY A 50 19.55 -0.23 -44.11
CA GLY A 50 18.41 -1.04 -44.54
C GLY A 50 17.08 -0.40 -44.19
N ALA A 51 16.03 -1.10 -44.53
CA ALA A 51 14.66 -0.78 -44.07
C ALA A 51 14.04 -2.03 -43.45
N VAL A 52 12.91 -1.89 -42.78
CA VAL A 52 12.17 -3.01 -42.19
C VAL A 52 11.81 -4.09 -43.23
N THR A 53 11.57 -3.68 -44.48
CA THR A 53 11.28 -4.57 -45.63
C THR A 53 12.52 -4.97 -46.41
N SER A 54 13.70 -4.44 -46.10
CA SER A 54 14.98 -4.74 -46.75
C SER A 54 16.13 -4.47 -45.76
N PRO A 55 16.31 -5.31 -44.73
CA PRO A 55 17.33 -5.09 -43.71
C PRO A 55 18.75 -5.14 -44.29
N THR A 56 19.68 -4.42 -43.66
CA THR A 56 21.10 -4.38 -44.06
C THR A 56 21.75 -5.74 -43.94
N ILE A 57 21.41 -6.52 -42.92
CA ILE A 57 21.82 -7.91 -42.72
C ILE A 57 20.54 -8.72 -42.68
N GLY A 58 20.20 -9.37 -43.77
CA GLY A 58 19.03 -10.24 -43.88
C GLY A 58 19.40 -11.69 -43.64
N PHE A 59 18.48 -12.42 -43.00
CA PHE A 59 18.55 -13.87 -42.93
C PHE A 59 17.77 -14.44 -44.14
N LEU A 60 18.40 -15.36 -44.85
CA LEU A 60 17.77 -16.00 -46.00
C LEU A 60 16.63 -16.90 -45.51
N SER A 61 15.41 -16.43 -45.60
CA SER A 61 14.21 -17.26 -45.50
C SER A 61 13.17 -16.78 -46.51
N ASP A 62 12.31 -17.68 -46.92
CA ASP A 62 11.30 -17.52 -47.95
C ASP A 62 10.38 -16.33 -47.70
N ALA A 63 10.37 -15.34 -48.55
CA ALA A 63 9.44 -14.22 -48.60
C ALA A 63 9.34 -13.30 -47.37
N ASN A 64 9.87 -13.67 -46.22
CA ASN A 64 9.87 -12.88 -45.01
C ASN A 64 11.18 -12.13 -44.85
N VAL A 65 11.12 -10.86 -44.57
CA VAL A 65 12.27 -9.97 -44.47
C VAL A 65 12.68 -9.85 -43.04
N ASP A 66 13.52 -10.79 -42.57
CA ASP A 66 14.05 -10.82 -41.20
C ASP A 66 15.51 -10.35 -41.20
N GLY A 67 15.92 -9.62 -40.19
CA GLY A 67 17.31 -9.18 -40.11
C GLY A 67 17.52 -7.94 -39.23
N PHE A 68 18.74 -7.40 -39.33
CA PHE A 68 19.11 -6.15 -38.65
C PHE A 68 19.23 -5.02 -39.68
N PHE A 69 18.74 -3.84 -39.29
CA PHE A 69 18.88 -2.63 -40.13
C PHE A 69 19.10 -1.39 -39.25
N LYS A 70 19.48 -0.30 -39.91
CA LYS A 70 19.71 0.99 -39.27
C LYS A 70 18.63 1.98 -39.73
N PRO A 71 17.52 2.16 -38.97
CA PRO A 71 16.44 3.06 -39.39
C PRO A 71 16.88 4.52 -39.51
N ALA A 72 17.77 4.97 -38.58
CA ALA A 72 18.29 6.33 -38.54
C ALA A 72 19.69 6.37 -37.90
N ILE A 73 20.32 7.56 -37.89
CA ILE A 73 21.60 7.77 -37.19
C ILE A 73 21.40 7.50 -35.69
N GLY A 74 22.24 6.64 -35.10
CA GLY A 74 22.15 6.26 -33.68
C GLY A 74 21.11 5.19 -33.35
N GLU A 75 20.51 4.54 -34.36
CA GLU A 75 19.53 3.47 -34.18
C GLU A 75 20.00 2.15 -34.79
N VAL A 76 19.68 1.04 -34.13
CA VAL A 76 19.77 -0.33 -34.68
C VAL A 76 18.46 -1.02 -34.42
N ALA A 77 17.85 -1.65 -35.40
CA ALA A 77 16.58 -2.31 -35.26
C ALA A 77 16.61 -3.75 -35.79
N VAL A 78 15.74 -4.57 -35.27
CA VAL A 78 15.43 -5.91 -35.72
C VAL A 78 14.20 -5.84 -36.62
N ALA A 79 14.28 -6.45 -37.80
CA ALA A 79 13.12 -6.68 -38.65
C ALA A 79 12.66 -8.13 -38.47
N THR A 80 11.37 -8.33 -38.38
CA THR A 80 10.73 -9.65 -38.35
C THR A 80 9.44 -9.56 -39.15
N ASN A 81 9.31 -10.37 -40.21
CA ASN A 81 8.15 -10.38 -41.11
C ASN A 81 7.72 -8.97 -41.58
N GLY A 82 8.69 -8.14 -41.97
CA GLY A 82 8.44 -6.77 -42.44
C GLY A 82 8.01 -5.77 -41.34
N SER A 83 8.10 -6.14 -40.08
CA SER A 83 7.86 -5.28 -38.91
C SER A 83 9.12 -5.08 -38.10
N SER A 84 9.18 -4.03 -37.27
CA SER A 84 10.32 -3.77 -36.39
C SER A 84 9.90 -3.92 -34.93
N PRO A 85 9.92 -5.15 -34.36
CA PRO A 85 9.49 -5.40 -33.00
C PRO A 85 10.47 -4.89 -31.93
N ALA A 86 11.73 -4.63 -32.29
CA ALA A 86 12.75 -4.13 -31.38
C ALA A 86 13.64 -3.08 -32.02
N LYS A 87 13.96 -2.02 -31.29
CA LYS A 87 14.85 -0.95 -31.72
C LYS A 87 15.73 -0.47 -30.56
N PHE A 88 17.03 -0.46 -30.77
CA PHE A 88 18.03 0.14 -29.88
C PHE A 88 18.34 1.55 -30.37
N THR A 89 18.24 2.52 -29.49
CA THR A 89 18.50 3.94 -29.79
C THR A 89 19.47 4.53 -28.77
N THR A 90 19.97 5.74 -29.02
CA THR A 90 20.75 6.47 -28.01
C THR A 90 19.93 6.84 -26.76
N ALA A 91 18.61 6.84 -26.86
CA ALA A 91 17.69 7.12 -25.76
C ALA A 91 17.25 5.87 -25.01
N GLY A 92 17.45 4.66 -25.55
CA GLY A 92 17.10 3.41 -24.90
C GLY A 92 16.65 2.28 -25.83
N LEU A 93 16.06 1.25 -25.24
CA LEU A 93 15.47 0.09 -25.90
C LEU A 93 13.96 0.26 -26.03
N GLN A 94 13.46 0.13 -27.25
CA GLN A 94 12.02 0.07 -27.55
C GLN A 94 11.64 -1.35 -27.97
N LEU A 95 10.59 -1.88 -27.37
CA LEU A 95 9.90 -3.09 -27.82
C LEU A 95 8.47 -2.70 -28.22
N GLY A 96 8.08 -3.11 -29.46
CA GLY A 96 6.84 -2.67 -30.08
C GLY A 96 7.02 -1.48 -31.03
N THR A 97 5.93 -0.93 -31.56
CA THR A 97 5.93 0.04 -32.69
C THR A 97 5.67 1.49 -32.29
N GLY A 98 5.52 1.79 -30.98
CA GLY A 98 5.25 3.13 -30.47
C GLY A 98 6.43 4.10 -30.56
N THR A 99 6.26 5.34 -30.12
CA THR A 99 7.34 6.30 -29.92
C THR A 99 8.01 6.03 -28.58
N LEU A 100 9.36 6.05 -28.54
CA LEU A 100 10.12 5.84 -27.31
C LEU A 100 9.79 6.94 -26.28
N ALA A 101 9.18 6.54 -25.13
CA ALA A 101 8.80 7.43 -24.05
C ALA A 101 9.63 7.20 -22.78
N ALA A 102 10.46 6.15 -22.73
CA ALA A 102 11.32 5.79 -21.61
C ALA A 102 12.54 5.02 -22.13
N GLN A 103 13.57 4.83 -21.31
CA GLN A 103 14.75 4.03 -21.67
C GLN A 103 14.40 2.57 -22.02
N LEU A 104 13.42 1.99 -21.35
CA LEU A 104 12.76 0.77 -21.76
C LEU A 104 11.28 1.07 -21.99
N HIS A 105 10.82 0.95 -23.22
CA HIS A 105 9.43 1.18 -23.60
C HIS A 105 8.86 -0.07 -24.28
N LEU A 106 7.90 -0.72 -23.62
CA LEU A 106 7.12 -1.82 -24.15
C LEU A 106 5.79 -1.26 -24.66
N PHE A 107 5.45 -1.53 -25.90
CA PHE A 107 4.23 -1.06 -26.53
C PHE A 107 3.47 -2.24 -27.13
N SER A 108 2.22 -2.40 -26.74
CA SER A 108 1.31 -3.37 -27.33
C SER A 108 -0.06 -2.73 -27.58
N THR A 109 -0.81 -3.32 -28.50
CA THR A 109 -2.20 -2.95 -28.82
C THR A 109 -3.19 -4.05 -28.46
N ASP A 110 -2.72 -5.14 -27.86
CA ASP A 110 -3.52 -6.27 -27.42
C ASP A 110 -3.65 -6.32 -25.87
N THR A 111 -4.32 -7.34 -25.36
CA THR A 111 -4.61 -7.54 -23.94
C THR A 111 -3.67 -8.54 -23.26
N THR A 112 -2.58 -8.93 -23.92
CA THR A 112 -1.58 -9.84 -23.34
C THR A 112 -0.71 -9.12 -22.32
N ASP A 113 -0.14 -9.88 -21.37
CA ASP A 113 0.77 -9.36 -20.37
C ASP A 113 2.00 -8.73 -21.02
N GLN A 114 2.37 -7.53 -20.60
CA GLN A 114 3.51 -6.80 -21.17
C GLN A 114 4.84 -7.22 -20.55
N VAL A 115 4.84 -7.63 -19.30
CA VAL A 115 6.02 -8.10 -18.57
C VAL A 115 5.62 -9.28 -17.70
N VAL A 116 6.27 -10.40 -17.91
CA VAL A 116 6.23 -11.57 -17.04
C VAL A 116 7.63 -11.79 -16.49
N ILE A 117 7.76 -11.88 -15.20
CA ILE A 117 8.99 -12.23 -14.50
C ILE A 117 8.75 -13.55 -13.80
N GLU A 118 9.33 -14.64 -14.33
CA GLU A 118 9.08 -16.00 -13.87
C GLU A 118 10.35 -16.61 -13.33
N ASN A 119 10.26 -17.29 -12.18
CA ASN A 119 11.30 -18.13 -11.63
C ASN A 119 10.74 -19.54 -11.43
N THR A 120 11.43 -20.55 -11.89
CA THR A 120 11.04 -21.97 -11.77
C THR A 120 11.84 -22.72 -10.71
N ASP A 121 12.63 -22.04 -9.90
CA ASP A 121 13.35 -22.63 -8.79
C ASP A 121 12.36 -23.06 -7.69
N ASP A 122 12.54 -24.26 -7.16
CA ASP A 122 11.75 -24.84 -6.07
C ASP A 122 12.41 -24.64 -4.67
N GLY A 123 13.53 -23.93 -4.60
CA GLY A 123 14.22 -23.56 -3.36
C GLY A 123 13.44 -22.54 -2.51
N LEU A 124 13.80 -22.46 -1.22
CA LEU A 124 13.13 -21.54 -0.28
C LEU A 124 13.63 -20.09 -0.39
N ASP A 125 14.78 -19.86 -1.03
CA ASP A 125 15.53 -18.60 -0.93
C ASP A 125 15.45 -17.72 -2.17
N THR A 126 14.77 -18.16 -3.23
CA THR A 126 14.72 -17.44 -4.50
C THR A 126 13.29 -17.16 -4.94
N ALA A 127 13.07 -15.92 -5.38
CA ALA A 127 11.82 -15.45 -5.99
C ALA A 127 12.15 -14.53 -7.15
N PRO A 128 11.23 -14.29 -8.10
CA PRO A 128 11.40 -13.21 -9.06
C PRO A 128 11.45 -11.86 -8.33
N ASP A 129 12.53 -11.09 -8.54
CA ASP A 129 12.75 -9.82 -7.88
C ASP A 129 12.71 -8.65 -8.85
N VAL A 130 12.15 -7.52 -8.42
CA VAL A 130 12.28 -6.21 -9.06
C VAL A 130 12.90 -5.25 -8.07
N VAL A 131 14.15 -4.86 -8.30
CA VAL A 131 14.87 -3.90 -7.46
C VAL A 131 14.83 -2.52 -8.09
N LEU A 132 14.22 -1.56 -7.39
CA LEU A 132 14.30 -0.15 -7.74
C LEU A 132 15.38 0.50 -6.85
N TYR A 133 16.55 0.75 -7.43
CA TYR A 133 17.71 1.25 -6.70
C TYR A 133 18.12 2.64 -7.17
N ARG A 134 18.01 3.62 -6.30
CA ARG A 134 18.55 4.96 -6.50
C ARG A 134 19.94 5.07 -5.88
N ASN A 135 20.98 4.89 -6.69
CA ASN A 135 22.38 5.06 -6.28
C ASN A 135 22.78 6.54 -6.33
N SER A 136 22.36 7.33 -5.32
CA SER A 136 22.72 8.74 -5.22
C SER A 136 24.07 8.91 -4.50
N PRO A 137 25.03 9.71 -5.02
CA PRO A 137 26.24 10.05 -4.29
C PRO A 137 26.00 11.01 -3.12
N SER A 138 24.81 11.60 -3.02
CA SER A 138 24.40 12.51 -1.95
C SER A 138 22.95 12.21 -1.57
N PRO A 139 22.70 11.10 -0.84
CA PRO A 139 21.34 10.77 -0.42
C PRO A 139 20.83 11.83 0.57
N ALA A 140 19.55 12.19 0.45
CA ALA A 140 18.91 13.19 1.28
C ALA A 140 17.52 12.75 1.73
N VAL A 141 17.06 13.29 2.84
CA VAL A 141 15.68 13.14 3.32
C VAL A 141 14.71 13.65 2.24
N ASN A 142 13.61 12.91 2.04
CA ASN A 142 12.61 13.08 0.98
C ASN A 142 13.09 12.69 -0.43
N ASP A 143 14.24 12.07 -0.59
CA ASP A 143 14.61 11.44 -1.86
C ASP A 143 13.66 10.29 -2.18
N ASN A 144 13.05 10.33 -3.38
CA ASN A 144 12.27 9.21 -3.90
C ASN A 144 13.20 8.06 -4.28
N LEU A 145 12.96 6.87 -3.74
CA LEU A 145 13.70 5.65 -4.07
C LEU A 145 13.11 4.93 -5.28
N GLY A 146 11.81 4.95 -5.40
CA GLY A 146 11.08 4.37 -6.51
C GLY A 146 9.62 4.73 -6.49
N ASN A 147 8.98 4.70 -7.66
CA ASN A 147 7.56 4.99 -7.83
C ASN A 147 6.97 4.04 -8.87
N LEU A 148 5.90 3.34 -8.51
CA LEU A 148 5.06 2.59 -9.43
C LEU A 148 3.78 3.41 -9.66
N GLU A 149 3.59 3.92 -10.87
CA GLU A 149 2.44 4.75 -11.23
C GLU A 149 1.44 3.98 -12.08
N PHE A 150 0.17 4.08 -11.72
CA PHE A 150 -0.96 3.58 -12.49
C PHE A 150 -1.63 4.78 -13.18
N ARG A 151 -1.32 4.93 -14.47
CA ARG A 151 -1.78 6.07 -15.27
C ARG A 151 -2.91 5.68 -16.21
N GLY A 152 -3.84 6.61 -16.39
CA GLY A 152 -4.87 6.55 -17.42
C GLY A 152 -4.99 7.91 -18.11
N ARG A 153 -5.91 8.01 -19.05
CA ARG A 153 -6.32 9.29 -19.62
C ARG A 153 -7.59 9.79 -18.95
N ASN A 154 -7.69 11.11 -18.73
CA ASN A 154 -8.93 11.78 -18.36
C ASN A 154 -9.78 12.06 -19.62
N ASP A 155 -10.93 12.67 -19.47
CA ASP A 155 -11.85 13.03 -20.57
C ASP A 155 -11.28 14.11 -21.52
N ASN A 156 -10.29 14.88 -21.08
CA ASN A 156 -9.50 15.77 -21.93
C ASN A 156 -8.34 15.06 -22.65
N SER A 157 -8.23 13.74 -22.55
CA SER A 157 -7.14 12.93 -23.10
C SER A 157 -5.75 13.24 -22.51
N GLU A 158 -5.66 13.85 -21.34
CA GLU A 158 -4.43 14.09 -20.62
C GLU A 158 -4.03 12.87 -19.79
N SER A 159 -2.72 12.58 -19.72
CA SER A 159 -2.20 11.51 -18.88
C SER A 159 -2.25 11.92 -17.40
N PHE A 160 -2.90 11.10 -16.57
CA PHE A 160 -3.07 11.36 -15.16
C PHE A 160 -2.74 10.11 -14.33
N ALA A 161 -2.03 10.28 -13.19
CA ALA A 161 -1.73 9.18 -12.26
C ALA A 161 -2.89 8.99 -11.29
N TYR A 162 -3.67 7.93 -11.49
CA TYR A 162 -4.83 7.60 -10.65
C TYR A 162 -4.46 6.92 -9.34
N ALA A 163 -3.34 6.17 -9.34
CA ALA A 163 -2.78 5.55 -8.15
C ALA A 163 -1.25 5.44 -8.24
N GLN A 164 -0.58 5.34 -7.07
CA GLN A 164 0.88 5.21 -6.99
C GLN A 164 1.27 4.38 -5.77
N ILE A 165 2.43 3.71 -5.87
CA ILE A 165 3.17 3.15 -4.75
C ILE A 165 4.52 3.88 -4.72
N LEU A 166 4.74 4.69 -3.69
CA LEU A 166 5.91 5.58 -3.60
C LEU A 166 6.74 5.20 -2.37
N ALA A 167 8.05 5.02 -2.58
CA ALA A 167 9.02 4.84 -1.49
C ALA A 167 9.96 6.06 -1.42
N GLN A 168 10.22 6.57 -0.19
CA GLN A 168 11.10 7.72 0.06
C GLN A 168 12.01 7.47 1.27
N ILE A 169 13.13 8.18 1.31
CA ILE A 169 14.03 8.24 2.47
C ILE A 169 13.46 9.24 3.49
N THR A 170 13.45 8.89 4.77
CA THR A 170 13.12 9.81 5.87
C THR A 170 14.29 10.06 6.83
N ASP A 171 15.26 9.16 6.88
CA ASP A 171 16.57 9.36 7.54
C ASP A 171 17.67 8.68 6.70
N THR A 172 18.83 9.34 6.59
CA THR A 172 20.00 8.85 5.84
C THR A 172 21.18 8.50 6.74
N ALA A 173 21.05 8.66 8.07
CA ALA A 173 22.16 8.43 8.98
C ALA A 173 22.51 6.93 9.08
N ASP A 174 23.81 6.60 8.93
CA ASP A 174 24.30 5.22 8.96
C ASP A 174 23.97 4.53 10.30
N GLY A 175 23.29 3.40 10.23
CA GLY A 175 22.81 2.60 11.37
C GLY A 175 21.47 3.07 11.96
N SER A 176 20.82 4.09 11.37
CA SER A 176 19.49 4.55 11.74
C SER A 176 18.66 4.98 10.53
N GLU A 177 18.90 4.32 9.38
CA GLU A 177 18.20 4.61 8.14
C GLU A 177 16.70 4.35 8.29
N ASP A 178 15.90 5.35 7.95
CA ASP A 178 14.45 5.26 7.95
C ASP A 178 13.87 5.54 6.56
N GLY A 179 12.75 4.88 6.27
CA GLY A 179 11.99 5.03 5.04
C GLY A 179 10.50 5.18 5.27
N ILE A 180 9.82 5.62 4.21
CA ILE A 180 8.37 5.68 4.13
C ILE A 180 7.90 4.98 2.87
N LEU A 181 6.83 4.20 2.99
CA LEU A 181 6.09 3.64 1.86
C LEU A 181 4.67 4.19 1.87
N GLN A 182 4.22 4.74 0.74
CA GLN A 182 2.89 5.32 0.59
C GLN A 182 2.10 4.62 -0.50
N LEU A 183 0.87 4.22 -0.18
CA LEU A 183 -0.14 3.85 -1.15
C LEU A 183 -1.02 5.06 -1.40
N MET A 184 -1.00 5.56 -2.64
CA MET A 184 -1.64 6.80 -3.02
C MET A 184 -2.79 6.55 -3.98
N SER A 185 -3.84 7.35 -3.89
CA SER A 185 -4.92 7.37 -4.87
C SER A 185 -5.42 8.78 -5.14
N ALA A 186 -5.96 8.98 -6.34
CA ALA A 186 -6.55 10.24 -6.74
C ALA A 186 -7.94 10.42 -6.15
N SER A 187 -8.23 11.64 -5.73
CA SER A 187 -9.56 12.10 -5.33
C SER A 187 -9.69 13.57 -5.73
N ALA A 188 -10.78 13.94 -6.39
CA ALA A 188 -11.03 15.31 -6.86
C ALA A 188 -9.83 15.93 -7.61
N GLY A 189 -9.18 15.16 -8.51
CA GLY A 189 -8.06 15.63 -9.32
C GLY A 189 -6.72 15.71 -8.58
N THR A 190 -6.62 15.24 -7.33
CA THR A 190 -5.37 15.24 -6.55
C THR A 190 -5.03 13.83 -6.08
N THR A 191 -3.78 13.41 -6.35
CA THR A 191 -3.25 12.14 -5.84
C THR A 191 -2.62 12.40 -4.47
N ALA A 192 -3.06 11.65 -3.44
CA ALA A 192 -2.58 11.79 -2.07
C ALA A 192 -2.42 10.41 -1.40
N ALA A 193 -1.55 10.35 -0.38
CA ALA A 193 -1.37 9.14 0.42
C ALA A 193 -2.66 8.79 1.16
N ARG A 194 -3.10 7.54 1.04
CA ARG A 194 -4.22 6.96 1.78
C ARG A 194 -3.75 6.04 2.88
N ILE A 195 -2.67 5.30 2.62
CA ILE A 195 -1.98 4.50 3.62
C ILE A 195 -0.52 4.91 3.59
N THR A 196 0.02 5.15 4.76
CA THR A 196 1.44 5.49 4.99
C THR A 196 2.03 4.46 5.95
N LEU A 197 3.11 3.79 5.53
CA LEU A 197 3.96 2.99 6.40
C LEU A 197 5.22 3.80 6.69
N LYS A 198 5.45 4.18 7.94
CA LYS A 198 6.59 4.98 8.36
C LYS A 198 7.16 4.43 9.66
N SER A 199 8.44 4.03 9.63
CA SER A 199 9.10 3.31 10.72
C SER A 199 8.25 2.10 11.16
N ASP A 200 7.79 2.05 12.40
CA ASP A 200 6.96 0.98 12.98
C ASP A 200 5.44 1.28 12.99
N LYS A 201 4.99 2.31 12.24
CA LYS A 201 3.63 2.85 12.31
C LYS A 201 2.89 2.82 10.97
N VAL A 202 1.56 2.71 11.07
CA VAL A 202 0.63 2.79 9.95
C VAL A 202 -0.26 4.02 10.12
N GLY A 203 -0.28 4.89 9.11
CA GLY A 203 -1.22 6.00 8.99
C GLY A 203 -2.31 5.68 7.97
N ILE A 204 -3.57 5.91 8.31
CA ILE A 204 -4.69 5.96 7.37
C ILE A 204 -5.10 7.43 7.22
N SER A 205 -4.96 8.00 6.03
CA SER A 205 -5.09 9.44 5.77
C SER A 205 -4.17 10.31 6.66
N GLU A 206 -3.11 9.71 7.21
CA GLU A 206 -2.11 10.35 8.07
C GLU A 206 -0.70 10.10 7.51
N SER A 207 0.01 11.17 7.17
CA SER A 207 1.35 11.08 6.58
C SER A 207 2.48 11.03 7.61
N ASN A 208 2.19 11.37 8.88
CA ASN A 208 3.15 11.34 9.97
C ASN A 208 2.56 10.67 11.22
N PRO A 209 2.29 9.36 11.18
CA PRO A 209 1.60 8.64 12.25
C PRO A 209 2.38 8.74 13.57
N GLN A 210 1.68 9.09 14.66
CA GLN A 210 2.25 9.21 16.00
C GLN A 210 2.05 7.94 16.84
N HIS A 211 1.16 7.04 16.41
CA HIS A 211 0.81 5.78 17.08
C HIS A 211 0.97 4.61 16.12
N PRO A 212 1.10 3.35 16.59
CA PRO A 212 1.23 2.16 15.73
C PRO A 212 0.15 2.07 14.65
N LEU A 213 -1.08 2.47 14.95
CA LEU A 213 -2.14 2.76 13.99
C LEU A 213 -2.71 4.15 14.29
N HIS A 214 -2.62 5.05 13.31
CA HIS A 214 -3.16 6.40 13.41
C HIS A 214 -4.10 6.65 12.22
N ILE A 215 -5.38 6.90 12.52
CA ILE A 215 -6.42 7.22 11.53
C ILE A 215 -6.80 8.67 11.70
N THR A 216 -6.66 9.47 10.64
CA THR A 216 -7.02 10.89 10.64
C THR A 216 -8.19 11.12 9.69
N GLU A 217 -9.24 11.75 10.21
CA GLU A 217 -10.39 12.22 9.44
C GLU A 217 -10.44 13.74 9.40
N SER A 218 -10.56 14.29 8.19
CA SER A 218 -10.65 15.74 7.98
C SER A 218 -12.08 16.23 7.71
N VAL A 219 -13.03 15.31 7.61
CA VAL A 219 -14.46 15.58 7.35
C VAL A 219 -15.32 14.83 8.36
N SER A 220 -16.56 15.24 8.52
CA SER A 220 -17.53 14.57 9.43
C SER A 220 -17.91 13.20 8.87
N SER A 221 -17.10 12.22 9.13
CA SER A 221 -17.32 10.81 8.77
C SER A 221 -16.93 9.88 9.94
N THR A 222 -17.16 8.59 9.79
CA THR A 222 -16.81 7.59 10.81
C THR A 222 -15.37 7.13 10.55
N GLY A 223 -14.47 7.38 11.49
CA GLY A 223 -13.04 7.01 11.37
C GLY A 223 -12.80 5.49 11.39
N LEU A 224 -13.56 4.75 12.20
CA LEU A 224 -13.54 3.28 12.25
C LEU A 224 -14.97 2.75 12.19
N PHE A 225 -15.28 1.97 11.16
CA PHE A 225 -16.55 1.26 11.01
C PHE A 225 -16.27 -0.23 10.94
N VAL A 226 -16.86 -1.01 11.85
CA VAL A 226 -16.75 -2.46 11.92
C VAL A 226 -18.14 -3.05 11.69
N GLU A 227 -18.31 -3.78 10.59
CA GLU A 227 -19.61 -4.33 10.16
C GLU A 227 -19.55 -5.85 10.10
N SER A 228 -20.60 -6.50 10.57
CA SER A 228 -20.87 -7.91 10.31
C SER A 228 -22.13 -8.02 9.45
N VAL A 229 -22.04 -8.71 8.33
CA VAL A 229 -23.17 -8.97 7.41
C VAL A 229 -23.74 -10.38 7.54
N GLU A 230 -23.58 -10.98 8.74
CA GLU A 230 -24.08 -12.30 9.03
C GLU A 230 -25.62 -12.31 9.21
N ALA A 231 -26.29 -13.26 8.55
CA ALA A 231 -27.76 -13.35 8.60
C ALA A 231 -28.29 -14.07 9.84
N THR A 232 -27.43 -14.65 10.68
CA THR A 232 -27.81 -15.40 11.89
C THR A 232 -27.63 -14.52 13.12
N ALA A 233 -28.48 -14.69 14.13
CA ALA A 233 -28.47 -13.89 15.36
C ALA A 233 -27.31 -14.23 16.33
N VAL A 234 -26.37 -15.07 15.92
CA VAL A 234 -25.28 -15.59 16.79
C VAL A 234 -23.91 -14.95 16.51
N SER A 235 -23.80 -14.12 15.47
CA SER A 235 -22.58 -13.39 15.13
C SER A 235 -22.81 -11.89 15.16
N ALA A 236 -21.86 -11.14 15.70
CA ALA A 236 -21.84 -9.69 15.71
C ALA A 236 -20.46 -9.18 15.31
N ALA A 237 -20.36 -7.89 14.96
CA ALA A 237 -19.08 -7.24 14.79
C ALA A 237 -18.44 -7.01 16.16
N ASP A 238 -17.24 -7.53 16.38
CA ASP A 238 -16.54 -7.47 17.66
C ASP A 238 -15.24 -6.66 17.55
N ILE A 239 -14.90 -5.96 18.64
CA ILE A 239 -13.57 -5.39 18.85
C ILE A 239 -13.02 -6.03 20.13
N THR A 240 -11.99 -6.87 20.01
CA THR A 240 -11.31 -7.49 21.13
C THR A 240 -10.07 -6.66 21.51
N LEU A 241 -10.05 -6.19 22.76
CA LEU A 241 -8.89 -5.55 23.36
C LEU A 241 -8.26 -6.51 24.36
N TYR A 242 -7.07 -6.99 24.07
CA TYR A 242 -6.38 -8.02 24.85
C TYR A 242 -5.06 -7.51 25.41
N HIS A 243 -4.91 -7.55 26.74
CA HIS A 243 -3.65 -7.26 27.42
C HIS A 243 -2.91 -8.55 27.73
N HIS A 244 -1.79 -8.79 27.07
CA HIS A 244 -0.91 -9.92 27.29
C HIS A 244 0.38 -9.47 27.99
N ARG A 245 0.63 -9.94 29.20
CA ARG A 245 1.82 -9.57 30.00
C ARG A 245 3.14 -10.24 29.53
N GLY A 246 3.09 -11.02 28.45
CA GLY A 246 4.22 -11.82 27.96
C GLY A 246 4.02 -13.32 28.23
N SER A 247 4.71 -14.17 27.48
CA SER A 247 4.44 -15.61 27.41
C SER A 247 4.71 -16.41 28.69
N ALA A 248 5.23 -15.80 29.75
CA ALA A 248 5.56 -16.46 31.03
C ALA A 248 5.11 -15.67 32.26
N VAL A 249 4.27 -14.64 32.08
CA VAL A 249 3.84 -13.77 33.17
C VAL A 249 2.33 -13.83 33.32
N SER A 250 1.87 -14.29 34.50
CA SER A 250 0.45 -14.34 34.82
C SER A 250 -0.15 -12.96 34.98
N GLY A 251 -1.45 -12.82 34.72
CA GLY A 251 -2.23 -11.65 35.10
C GLY A 251 -2.16 -11.42 36.61
N GLN A 252 -2.32 -10.18 37.02
CA GLN A 252 -2.32 -9.82 38.46
C GLN A 252 -3.53 -8.95 38.77
N ASP A 253 -3.91 -8.97 40.07
CA ASP A 253 -4.91 -8.07 40.57
C ASP A 253 -4.52 -6.62 40.30
N ALA A 254 -5.52 -5.80 39.96
CA ALA A 254 -5.42 -4.41 39.57
C ALA A 254 -4.77 -4.16 38.21
N ASP A 255 -4.41 -5.19 37.40
CA ASP A 255 -4.01 -4.99 36.04
C ASP A 255 -5.12 -4.29 35.24
N VAL A 256 -4.75 -3.22 34.53
CA VAL A 256 -5.63 -2.57 33.57
C VAL A 256 -5.56 -3.36 32.26
N ILE A 257 -6.68 -3.93 31.84
CA ILE A 257 -6.77 -4.75 30.62
C ILE A 257 -6.83 -3.86 29.40
N SER A 258 -7.73 -2.86 29.41
CA SER A 258 -7.98 -1.99 28.27
C SER A 258 -8.67 -0.70 28.69
N SER A 259 -8.61 0.30 27.81
CA SER A 259 -9.36 1.54 27.97
C SER A 259 -9.82 2.07 26.61
N LEU A 260 -11.06 2.52 26.54
CA LEU A 260 -11.54 3.45 25.54
C LEU A 260 -11.40 4.85 26.11
N ILE A 261 -10.56 5.70 25.50
CA ILE A 261 -10.22 7.03 26.01
C ILE A 261 -10.83 8.08 25.08
N PHE A 262 -11.57 9.03 25.66
CA PHE A 262 -12.19 10.14 24.94
C PHE A 262 -11.41 11.42 25.28
N GLN A 263 -10.71 11.96 24.28
CA GLN A 263 -9.86 13.14 24.41
C GLN A 263 -10.41 14.29 23.56
N GLY A 264 -10.08 15.50 23.98
CA GLY A 264 -10.36 16.72 23.24
C GLY A 264 -9.40 17.82 23.70
N ASN A 265 -9.38 18.93 22.99
CA ASN A 265 -8.59 20.09 23.40
C ASN A 265 -9.36 20.92 24.43
N ASN A 266 -8.65 21.47 25.42
CA ASN A 266 -9.19 22.52 26.29
C ASN A 266 -9.20 23.88 25.56
N ASP A 267 -9.70 24.94 26.24
CA ASP A 267 -9.77 26.31 25.74
C ASP A 267 -8.56 27.17 26.12
N ALA A 268 -7.45 26.54 26.52
CA ALA A 268 -6.21 27.27 26.79
C ALA A 268 -5.70 28.01 25.54
N SER A 269 -4.99 29.12 25.71
CA SER A 269 -4.40 29.88 24.60
C SER A 269 -3.45 29.04 23.74
N THR A 270 -2.83 28.02 24.33
CA THR A 270 -2.20 26.89 23.65
C THR A 270 -3.02 25.67 24.02
N PRO A 271 -3.88 25.15 23.12
CA PRO A 271 -4.75 24.04 23.42
C PRO A 271 -3.98 22.79 23.86
N GLU A 272 -4.39 22.20 24.97
CA GLU A 272 -3.82 20.98 25.52
C GLU A 272 -4.80 19.82 25.30
N GLN A 273 -4.27 18.64 24.99
CA GLN A 273 -5.06 17.43 24.85
C GLN A 273 -5.41 16.85 26.20
N ILE A 274 -6.69 16.85 26.53
CA ILE A 274 -7.21 16.43 27.84
C ILE A 274 -8.09 15.19 27.67
N VAL A 275 -8.01 14.24 28.60
CA VAL A 275 -8.94 13.10 28.70
C VAL A 275 -10.21 13.58 29.38
N PHE A 276 -11.31 13.70 28.63
CA PHE A 276 -12.61 14.11 29.17
C PHE A 276 -13.41 12.94 29.71
N GLY A 277 -13.14 11.71 29.26
CA GLY A 277 -13.79 10.50 29.76
C GLY A 277 -13.07 9.24 29.36
N SER A 278 -13.36 8.13 30.04
CA SER A 278 -12.88 6.81 29.66
C SER A 278 -13.80 5.69 30.13
N ILE A 279 -13.77 4.58 29.41
CA ILE A 279 -14.29 3.28 29.86
C ILE A 279 -13.05 2.39 30.01
N ALA A 280 -12.74 1.97 31.22
CA ALA A 280 -11.59 1.16 31.54
C ALA A 280 -12.01 -0.20 32.14
N THR A 281 -11.29 -1.26 31.73
CA THR A 281 -11.47 -2.58 32.34
C THR A 281 -10.21 -2.98 33.10
N SER A 282 -10.40 -3.64 34.24
CA SER A 282 -9.29 -4.14 35.06
C SER A 282 -9.63 -5.47 35.71
N ILE A 283 -8.59 -6.21 36.06
CA ILE A 283 -8.67 -7.42 36.87
C ILE A 283 -8.92 -7.02 38.33
N VAL A 284 -9.86 -7.66 39.01
CA VAL A 284 -10.09 -7.54 40.46
C VAL A 284 -9.45 -8.71 41.17
N ASP A 285 -9.66 -9.93 40.67
CA ASP A 285 -9.01 -11.17 41.10
C ASP A 285 -8.49 -11.92 39.87
N ALA A 286 -7.22 -12.24 39.84
CA ALA A 286 -6.55 -12.98 38.77
C ALA A 286 -6.41 -14.47 39.06
N SER A 287 -6.94 -14.95 40.22
CA SER A 287 -6.77 -16.33 40.66
C SER A 287 -7.51 -17.31 39.75
N ASP A 288 -6.83 -18.36 39.29
CA ASP A 288 -7.39 -19.40 38.42
C ASP A 288 -8.68 -19.97 39.02
N THR A 289 -9.74 -20.05 38.25
CA THR A 289 -11.11 -20.51 38.59
C THR A 289 -11.96 -19.55 39.43
N THR A 290 -11.46 -18.37 39.82
CA THR A 290 -12.19 -17.36 40.59
C THR A 290 -11.97 -15.93 40.00
N GLU A 291 -11.68 -15.84 38.72
CA GLU A 291 -11.37 -14.58 38.06
C GLU A 291 -12.52 -13.58 38.13
N ASP A 292 -12.23 -12.40 38.66
CA ASP A 292 -13.16 -11.28 38.72
C ASP A 292 -12.64 -10.05 37.96
N GLY A 293 -13.57 -9.34 37.31
CA GLY A 293 -13.29 -8.12 36.56
C GLY A 293 -14.05 -6.90 37.03
N LYS A 294 -13.59 -5.73 36.62
CA LYS A 294 -14.25 -4.44 36.87
C LYS A 294 -14.30 -3.64 35.56
N ILE A 295 -15.45 -3.00 35.30
CA ILE A 295 -15.60 -1.91 34.33
C ILE A 295 -15.73 -0.60 35.11
N ASP A 296 -14.95 0.40 34.78
CA ASP A 296 -14.90 1.71 35.41
C ASP A 296 -15.20 2.82 34.38
N LEU A 297 -16.28 3.54 34.59
CA LEU A 297 -16.69 4.69 33.79
C LEU A 297 -16.19 5.96 34.48
N LYS A 298 -15.30 6.70 33.81
CA LYS A 298 -14.67 7.91 34.35
C LYS A 298 -15.01 9.13 33.52
N VAL A 299 -15.15 10.27 34.19
CA VAL A 299 -15.29 11.59 33.56
C VAL A 299 -14.34 12.59 34.19
N GLN A 300 -13.95 13.61 33.43
CA GLN A 300 -13.17 14.73 33.92
C GLN A 300 -14.06 15.61 34.81
N ALA A 301 -13.64 15.80 36.03
CA ALA A 301 -14.32 16.65 37.01
C ALA A 301 -13.30 17.58 37.68
N ALA A 302 -13.46 18.89 37.50
CA ALA A 302 -12.58 19.92 38.07
C ALA A 302 -11.06 19.62 37.88
N GLY A 303 -10.68 19.22 36.67
CA GLY A 303 -9.28 18.93 36.31
C GLY A 303 -8.76 17.55 36.70
N THR A 304 -9.65 16.64 37.19
CA THR A 304 -9.28 15.30 37.62
C THR A 304 -10.19 14.25 36.97
N LEU A 305 -9.61 13.19 36.41
CA LEU A 305 -10.38 12.07 35.86
C LEU A 305 -10.90 11.19 36.99
N THR A 306 -12.23 11.27 37.26
CA THR A 306 -12.89 10.69 38.42
C THR A 306 -13.83 9.54 38.02
N SER A 307 -13.81 8.44 38.76
CA SER A 307 -14.76 7.33 38.61
C SER A 307 -16.16 7.78 38.95
N MET A 308 -17.09 7.66 38.02
CA MET A 308 -18.51 7.99 38.19
C MET A 308 -19.38 6.76 38.37
N ALA A 309 -18.96 5.62 37.79
CA ALA A 309 -19.59 4.34 38.05
C ALA A 309 -18.55 3.22 37.87
N ALA A 310 -18.55 2.27 38.82
CA ALA A 310 -17.74 1.05 38.73
C ALA A 310 -18.67 -0.16 38.84
N ILE A 311 -18.52 -1.10 37.91
CA ILE A 311 -19.29 -2.33 37.80
C ILE A 311 -18.35 -3.50 38.10
N THR A 312 -18.69 -4.30 39.10
CA THR A 312 -18.01 -5.55 39.48
C THR A 312 -19.02 -6.70 39.51
N ALA A 313 -18.58 -7.91 39.71
CA ALA A 313 -19.46 -9.06 39.92
C ALA A 313 -20.40 -8.87 41.14
N ALA A 314 -19.96 -8.16 42.17
CA ALA A 314 -20.70 -7.98 43.40
C ALA A 314 -21.71 -6.82 43.38
N ASN A 315 -21.38 -5.69 42.69
CA ASN A 315 -22.20 -4.48 42.77
C ASN A 315 -21.93 -3.48 41.66
N VAL A 316 -22.78 -2.45 41.58
CA VAL A 316 -22.57 -1.21 40.87
C VAL A 316 -22.37 -0.07 41.85
N THR A 317 -21.19 0.50 41.91
CA THR A 317 -20.86 1.65 42.78
C THR A 317 -20.98 2.93 41.97
N LEU A 318 -21.72 3.91 42.47
CA LEU A 318 -21.84 5.25 41.88
C LEU A 318 -20.96 6.24 42.66
N GLY A 319 -20.04 6.91 41.93
CA GLY A 319 -19.14 7.91 42.50
C GLY A 319 -19.80 9.26 42.81
N SER A 320 -21.06 9.44 42.39
CA SER A 320 -21.87 10.60 42.74
C SER A 320 -23.32 10.19 42.99
N ARG A 321 -24.12 11.15 43.50
CA ARG A 321 -25.53 10.91 43.80
C ARG A 321 -26.30 10.72 42.47
N PRO A 322 -27.08 9.61 42.36
CA PRO A 322 -27.97 9.44 41.21
C PRO A 322 -29.12 10.46 41.26
N ILE A 323 -29.43 11.05 40.11
CA ILE A 323 -30.66 11.83 39.94
C ILE A 323 -31.66 10.91 39.23
N LEU A 324 -32.67 10.48 39.96
CA LEU A 324 -33.74 9.64 39.43
C LEU A 324 -34.89 10.52 38.94
N PRO A 325 -35.48 10.25 37.76
CA PRO A 325 -36.66 10.95 37.33
C PRO A 325 -37.83 10.68 38.29
N THR A 326 -38.72 11.67 38.48
CA THR A 326 -39.91 11.51 39.27
C THR A 326 -40.86 10.50 38.64
N HIS A 327 -41.37 9.57 39.43
CA HIS A 327 -42.39 8.62 39.01
C HIS A 327 -43.31 8.32 40.22
N THR A 328 -44.59 8.47 40.04
CA THR A 328 -45.61 8.12 41.05
C THR A 328 -46.31 6.86 40.57
N PRO A 329 -46.15 5.71 41.26
CA PRO A 329 -46.94 4.52 40.95
C PRO A 329 -48.44 4.82 41.11
N ALA A 330 -49.26 4.43 40.12
CA ALA A 330 -50.69 4.76 40.10
C ALA A 330 -51.46 4.17 41.27
N SER A 331 -50.98 3.08 41.89
CA SER A 331 -51.54 2.43 43.07
C SER A 331 -50.51 1.55 43.79
N ALA A 332 -50.82 1.02 44.97
CA ALA A 332 -49.99 0.04 45.67
C ALA A 332 -49.81 -1.27 44.89
N THR A 333 -50.64 -1.50 43.86
CA THR A 333 -50.61 -2.69 42.99
C THR A 333 -50.31 -2.35 41.55
N ALA A 334 -49.83 -1.14 41.24
CA ALA A 334 -49.42 -0.75 39.91
C ALA A 334 -48.31 -1.67 39.40
N ALA A 335 -48.18 -1.79 38.06
CA ALA A 335 -47.11 -2.56 37.46
C ALA A 335 -45.73 -2.08 37.97
N GLY A 336 -44.88 -3.02 38.36
CA GLY A 336 -43.52 -2.73 38.82
C GLY A 336 -42.78 -4.03 39.12
N THR A 337 -41.45 -3.95 39.08
CA THR A 337 -40.54 -5.07 39.33
C THR A 337 -39.95 -4.92 40.76
N ALA A 338 -39.81 -6.03 41.47
CA ALA A 338 -39.18 -6.03 42.80
C ALA A 338 -37.79 -5.38 42.76
N GLY A 339 -37.52 -4.42 43.63
CA GLY A 339 -36.28 -3.64 43.68
C GLY A 339 -36.36 -2.25 43.00
N GLU A 340 -37.43 -1.94 42.25
CA GLU A 340 -37.61 -0.60 41.69
C GLU A 340 -37.79 0.45 42.82
N ILE A 341 -37.15 1.61 42.64
CA ILE A 341 -37.27 2.78 43.49
C ILE A 341 -37.80 3.94 42.64
N ALA A 342 -38.87 4.59 43.14
CA ALA A 342 -39.46 5.76 42.53
C ALA A 342 -39.70 6.84 43.57
N TRP A 343 -39.94 8.09 43.16
CA TRP A 343 -40.19 9.19 44.06
C TRP A 343 -41.04 10.27 43.42
N ASP A 344 -41.74 11.02 44.24
CA ASP A 344 -42.41 12.25 43.87
C ASP A 344 -42.21 13.32 44.97
N ALA A 345 -42.90 14.46 44.87
CA ALA A 345 -42.75 15.56 45.82
C ALA A 345 -43.14 15.21 47.28
N ALA A 346 -43.86 14.10 47.52
CA ALA A 346 -44.39 13.73 48.82
C ALA A 346 -43.86 12.38 49.32
N TYR A 347 -43.42 11.47 48.42
CA TYR A 347 -43.10 10.09 48.81
C TYR A 347 -41.89 9.55 48.09
N ILE A 348 -41.17 8.62 48.74
CA ILE A 348 -40.30 7.63 48.13
C ILE A 348 -41.07 6.31 48.09
N TYR A 349 -41.07 5.64 46.95
CA TYR A 349 -41.74 4.37 46.68
C TYR A 349 -40.69 3.28 46.43
N VAL A 350 -40.94 2.09 46.95
CA VAL A 350 -40.14 0.90 46.71
C VAL A 350 -41.05 -0.24 46.28
N CYS A 351 -40.79 -0.85 45.16
CA CYS A 351 -41.47 -2.06 44.73
C CYS A 351 -40.84 -3.27 45.43
N THR A 352 -41.56 -3.86 46.42
CA THR A 352 -41.03 -4.92 47.28
C THR A 352 -41.32 -6.33 46.81
N ALA A 353 -42.23 -6.50 45.83
CA ALA A 353 -42.53 -7.70 45.09
C ALA A 353 -43.19 -7.27 43.78
N THR A 354 -43.25 -8.16 42.75
CA THR A 354 -43.90 -7.85 41.48
C THR A 354 -45.27 -7.20 41.71
N ASN A 355 -45.49 -6.00 41.17
CA ASN A 355 -46.69 -5.20 41.30
C ASN A 355 -47.09 -4.91 42.76
N THR A 356 -46.13 -4.76 43.68
CA THR A 356 -46.38 -4.49 45.08
C THR A 356 -45.50 -3.32 45.55
N TRP A 357 -46.11 -2.15 45.66
CA TRP A 357 -45.42 -0.92 46.05
C TRP A 357 -45.67 -0.57 47.50
N LYS A 358 -44.61 -0.19 48.21
CA LYS A 358 -44.67 0.46 49.53
C LYS A 358 -44.09 1.87 49.38
N ARG A 359 -44.52 2.79 50.25
CA ARG A 359 -44.05 4.18 50.25
C ARG A 359 -43.77 4.71 51.64
N VAL A 360 -42.91 5.68 51.75
CA VAL A 360 -42.62 6.49 52.90
C VAL A 360 -42.78 7.97 52.53
N ALA A 361 -43.44 8.73 53.42
CA ALA A 361 -43.55 10.18 53.22
C ALA A 361 -42.23 10.89 53.47
N ILE A 362 -41.97 11.88 52.65
CA ILE A 362 -40.81 12.77 52.79
C ILE A 362 -41.30 14.17 53.16
N SER A 363 -40.53 14.88 53.96
CA SER A 363 -40.82 16.26 54.39
C SER A 363 -39.56 17.11 54.30
N THR A 364 -39.71 18.41 54.23
CA THR A 364 -38.60 19.35 54.41
C THR A 364 -37.98 19.16 55.80
N TRP A 365 -36.67 19.16 55.85
CA TRP A 365 -35.92 19.16 57.10
C TRP A 365 -35.32 20.57 57.32
N SER A 366 -35.34 21.00 58.60
CA SER A 366 -34.80 22.32 59.01
C SER A 366 -33.39 22.18 59.55
#